data_05ad4e4629fdae56a8e26c8508901a77
#
_entry.id   05ad4e4629fdae56a8e26c8508901a77
#
_cell.length_a   1.000
_cell.length_b   1.000
_cell.length_c   1.000
_cell.angle_alpha   90.00
_cell.angle_beta   90.00
_cell.angle_gamma   90.00
#
_symmetry.space_group_name_H-M   'P 1'
#
loop_
_entity.id
_entity.type
_entity.pdbx_description
1 polymer ?
#
loop_
_entity_poly.entity_id
_entity_poly.type
_entity_poly.pdbx_seq_one_letter_code
_entity_poly.pdbx_strand_id
1 'polypeptide(L)'
;FLGSDLVSSPDDVEKDLEIRLPDDFALFVDPAINLGDPDIRDVLTYLKHRGMTKRDMWYFKFGVSIYNGFRRRVIFPSYDAEGNLNFYTGRDIDGDRFPKYLNASVDKKQMVFNELFIDWTEELTLVEGPFDLVKCNDNATCLLGSFLARDSLLFLKIIEHKTPILLALDPDA
;
A
#
# COMPACT_ATOMS: atom_id res chain seq x y z
N PHE A 1 20.76 38.73 -39.39
CA PHE A 1 20.21 39.03 -38.05
C PHE A 1 20.03 37.69 -37.33
N LEU A 2 20.76 37.55 -36.24
CA LEU A 2 20.97 36.35 -35.45
C LEU A 2 19.69 35.99 -34.69
N GLY A 3 19.18 34.82 -34.96
CA GLY A 3 18.19 34.17 -34.11
C GLY A 3 18.91 33.47 -32.95
N SER A 4 18.59 33.85 -31.71
CA SER A 4 19.09 33.23 -30.51
C SER A 4 18.32 31.95 -30.26
N ASP A 5 18.98 30.82 -30.45
CA ASP A 5 18.52 29.50 -29.97
C ASP A 5 18.50 29.53 -28.45
N LEU A 6 17.31 29.52 -27.88
CA LEU A 6 17.09 29.22 -26.47
C LEU A 6 17.32 27.73 -26.27
N VAL A 7 18.54 27.38 -25.90
CA VAL A 7 18.86 26.08 -25.36
C VAL A 7 18.14 25.97 -24.02
N SER A 8 17.06 25.17 -23.97
CA SER A 8 16.46 24.74 -22.74
C SER A 8 17.47 23.90 -21.95
N SER A 9 17.81 24.38 -20.77
CA SER A 9 18.71 23.68 -19.84
C SER A 9 18.13 22.32 -19.41
N PRO A 10 18.98 21.29 -19.29
CA PRO A 10 18.56 19.94 -18.89
C PRO A 10 18.51 19.80 -17.35
N ASP A 11 17.82 20.70 -16.67
CA ASP A 11 17.64 20.68 -15.22
C ASP A 11 16.18 20.53 -14.80
N ASP A 12 15.37 19.83 -15.60
CA ASP A 12 14.16 19.19 -15.10
C ASP A 12 14.58 17.92 -14.35
N VAL A 13 15.22 18.12 -13.19
CA VAL A 13 15.35 17.09 -12.18
C VAL A 13 13.92 16.68 -11.81
N GLU A 14 13.50 15.49 -12.23
CA GLU A 14 12.35 14.82 -11.66
C GLU A 14 12.49 14.93 -10.14
N LYS A 15 11.69 15.80 -9.53
CA LYS A 15 11.52 15.80 -8.09
C LYS A 15 10.91 14.44 -7.77
N ASP A 16 11.73 13.52 -7.27
CA ASP A 16 11.25 12.37 -6.51
C ASP A 16 10.30 12.92 -5.46
N LEU A 17 9.00 12.84 -5.73
CA LEU A 17 7.97 13.23 -4.80
C LEU A 17 8.02 12.22 -3.65
N GLU A 18 8.75 12.60 -2.60
CA GLU A 18 8.84 11.79 -1.39
C GLU A 18 7.43 11.41 -0.94
N ILE A 19 7.14 10.11 -0.93
CA ILE A 19 5.83 9.59 -0.51
C ILE A 19 5.70 9.83 0.99
N ARG A 20 4.60 10.47 1.40
CA ARG A 20 4.31 10.72 2.81
C ARG A 20 2.90 10.26 3.14
N LEU A 21 2.76 9.64 4.31
CA LEU A 21 1.45 9.40 4.91
C LEU A 21 0.74 10.73 5.18
N PRO A 22 -0.60 10.73 5.31
CA PRO A 22 -1.32 11.92 5.77
C PRO A 22 -0.70 12.49 7.06
N ASP A 23 -0.61 13.82 7.19
CA ASP A 23 0.04 14.50 8.33
C ASP A 23 -0.55 14.10 9.69
N ASP A 24 -1.82 13.72 9.72
CA ASP A 24 -2.54 13.26 10.90
C ASP A 24 -2.63 11.73 11.00
N PHE A 25 -1.84 11.01 10.21
CA PHE A 25 -1.84 9.55 10.27
C PHE A 25 -1.48 9.05 11.66
N ALA A 26 -2.34 8.22 12.23
CA ALA A 26 -2.15 7.60 13.53
C ALA A 26 -2.22 6.07 13.42
N LEU A 27 -1.24 5.38 14.02
CA LEU A 27 -1.25 3.92 14.12
C LEU A 27 -2.33 3.47 15.10
N PHE A 28 -3.09 2.41 14.76
CA PHE A 28 -4.09 1.84 15.69
C PHE A 28 -3.51 1.28 16.99
N VAL A 29 -2.22 0.99 17.01
CA VAL A 29 -1.51 0.46 18.19
C VAL A 29 -0.80 1.55 18.99
N ASP A 30 -0.86 2.81 18.55
CA ASP A 30 -0.32 3.94 19.31
C ASP A 30 -1.17 4.18 20.56
N PRO A 31 -0.57 4.18 21.76
CA PRO A 31 -1.29 4.50 23.01
C PRO A 31 -1.92 5.90 22.99
N ALA A 32 -1.39 6.82 22.19
CA ALA A 32 -1.89 8.20 22.08
C ALA A 32 -3.09 8.33 21.12
N ILE A 33 -3.49 7.27 20.43
CA ILE A 33 -4.63 7.33 19.49
C ILE A 33 -5.90 7.78 20.21
N ASN A 34 -6.60 8.75 19.62
CA ASN A 34 -7.81 9.29 20.22
C ASN A 34 -9.02 8.36 20.02
N LEU A 35 -9.19 7.39 20.91
CA LEU A 35 -10.37 6.51 20.90
C LEU A 35 -11.68 7.22 21.25
N GLY A 36 -11.64 8.50 21.64
CA GLY A 36 -12.83 9.35 21.80
C GLY A 36 -13.45 9.76 20.47
N ASP A 37 -12.66 9.75 19.38
CA ASP A 37 -13.14 10.08 18.04
C ASP A 37 -14.04 8.96 17.48
N PRO A 38 -15.28 9.27 17.03
CA PRO A 38 -16.21 8.26 16.51
C PRO A 38 -15.70 7.59 15.22
N ASP A 39 -15.05 8.31 14.31
CA ASP A 39 -14.54 7.75 13.07
C ASP A 39 -13.45 6.71 13.35
N ILE A 40 -12.54 6.98 14.29
CA ILE A 40 -11.51 6.04 14.70
C ILE A 40 -12.12 4.77 15.31
N ARG A 41 -13.15 4.90 16.16
CA ARG A 41 -13.87 3.75 16.73
C ARG A 41 -14.55 2.91 15.66
N ASP A 42 -15.18 3.55 14.68
CA ASP A 42 -15.87 2.86 13.58
C ASP A 42 -14.88 2.07 12.72
N VAL A 43 -13.72 2.66 12.39
CA VAL A 43 -12.65 1.97 11.65
C VAL A 43 -12.11 0.78 12.45
N LEU A 44 -11.87 0.93 13.75
CA LEU A 44 -11.45 -0.18 14.61
C LEU A 44 -12.51 -1.29 14.71
N THR A 45 -13.78 -0.92 14.77
CA THR A 45 -14.90 -1.87 14.79
C THR A 45 -14.96 -2.65 13.47
N TYR A 46 -14.80 -1.96 12.35
CA TYR A 46 -14.71 -2.58 11.03
C TYR A 46 -13.55 -3.58 10.95
N LEU A 47 -12.36 -3.21 11.42
CA LEU A 47 -11.20 -4.10 11.46
C LEU A 47 -11.45 -5.36 12.32
N LYS A 48 -12.10 -5.21 13.47
CA LYS A 48 -12.48 -6.33 14.32
C LYS A 48 -13.46 -7.27 13.62
N HIS A 49 -14.46 -6.74 12.93
CA HIS A 49 -15.40 -7.54 12.13
C HIS A 49 -14.72 -8.29 10.98
N ARG A 50 -13.63 -7.71 10.45
CA ARG A 50 -12.76 -8.37 9.48
C ARG A 50 -11.80 -9.39 10.09
N GLY A 51 -11.87 -9.62 11.40
CA GLY A 51 -11.00 -10.55 12.11
C GLY A 51 -9.54 -10.09 12.23
N MET A 52 -9.30 -8.77 12.15
CA MET A 52 -7.96 -8.21 12.35
C MET A 52 -7.63 -8.12 13.83
N THR A 53 -6.47 -8.62 14.20
CA THR A 53 -5.95 -8.58 15.57
C THR A 53 -5.07 -7.35 15.81
N LYS A 54 -4.77 -7.06 17.08
CA LYS A 54 -3.79 -6.03 17.43
C LYS A 54 -2.40 -6.35 16.88
N ARG A 55 -2.04 -7.66 16.81
CA ARG A 55 -0.77 -8.12 16.23
C ARG A 55 -0.70 -7.77 14.74
N ASP A 56 -1.78 -8.02 13.99
CA ASP A 56 -1.85 -7.68 12.56
C ASP A 56 -1.69 -6.17 12.35
N MET A 57 -2.41 -5.35 13.13
CA MET A 57 -2.31 -3.89 13.05
C MET A 57 -0.90 -3.37 13.36
N TRP A 58 -0.23 -4.01 14.33
CA TRP A 58 1.15 -3.66 14.68
C TRP A 58 2.14 -4.09 13.59
N TYR A 59 2.01 -5.33 13.11
CA TYR A 59 2.92 -5.91 12.12
C TYR A 59 2.87 -5.15 10.80
N PHE A 60 1.67 -4.95 10.27
CA PHE A 60 1.44 -4.24 9.00
C PHE A 60 1.33 -2.71 9.15
N LYS A 61 1.52 -2.16 10.35
CA LYS A 61 1.48 -0.71 10.60
C LYS A 61 0.17 -0.04 10.17
N PHE A 62 -0.98 -0.71 10.34
CA PHE A 62 -2.28 -0.15 10.01
C PHE A 62 -2.56 1.10 10.83
N GLY A 63 -3.19 2.07 10.17
CA GLY A 63 -3.54 3.33 10.80
C GLY A 63 -4.78 3.98 10.19
N VAL A 64 -5.04 5.17 10.65
CA VAL A 64 -6.18 5.99 10.30
C VAL A 64 -5.75 7.44 10.13
N SER A 65 -6.49 8.18 9.31
CA SER A 65 -6.50 9.64 9.25
C SER A 65 -7.94 10.10 9.38
N ILE A 66 -8.17 11.18 10.12
CA ILE A 66 -9.51 11.75 10.31
C ILE A 66 -9.78 12.94 9.39
N TYR A 67 -8.78 13.34 8.60
CA TYR A 67 -8.86 14.46 7.68
C TYR A 67 -8.83 14.02 6.21
N ASN A 68 -9.26 14.92 5.34
CA ASN A 68 -9.18 14.78 3.88
C ASN A 68 -9.88 13.53 3.34
N GLY A 69 -9.42 13.06 2.20
CA GLY A 69 -9.98 11.89 1.51
C GLY A 69 -9.80 10.57 2.26
N PHE A 70 -8.93 10.52 3.28
CA PHE A 70 -8.65 9.29 4.06
C PHE A 70 -9.53 9.12 5.29
N ARG A 71 -10.39 10.09 5.63
CA ARG A 71 -11.36 9.95 6.70
C ARG A 71 -12.23 8.71 6.49
N ARG A 72 -12.49 7.93 7.56
CA ARG A 72 -13.26 6.67 7.54
C ARG A 72 -12.69 5.62 6.59
N ARG A 73 -11.36 5.55 6.55
CA ARG A 73 -10.61 4.54 5.80
C ARG A 73 -9.58 3.87 6.68
N VAL A 74 -9.38 2.57 6.47
CA VAL A 74 -8.20 1.87 7.00
C VAL A 74 -7.04 2.19 6.08
N ILE A 75 -5.97 2.75 6.59
CA ILE A 75 -4.75 3.03 5.82
C ILE A 75 -3.76 1.87 6.01
N PHE A 76 -3.31 1.33 4.90
CA PHE A 76 -2.32 0.26 4.78
C PHE A 76 -1.04 0.84 4.18
N PRO A 77 -0.03 1.17 4.99
CA PRO A 77 1.29 1.53 4.47
C PRO A 77 2.00 0.34 3.87
N SER A 78 2.88 0.60 2.94
CA SER A 78 3.76 -0.38 2.29
C SER A 78 5.19 0.15 2.32
N TYR A 79 6.15 -0.75 2.48
CA TYR A 79 7.56 -0.42 2.61
C TYR A 79 8.39 -1.21 1.60
N ASP A 80 9.42 -0.56 1.04
CA ASP A 80 10.41 -1.19 0.18
C ASP A 80 11.36 -2.12 0.97
N ALA A 81 12.31 -2.73 0.29
CA ALA A 81 13.28 -3.65 0.89
C ALA A 81 14.18 -2.95 1.94
N GLU A 82 14.40 -1.65 1.82
CA GLU A 82 15.19 -0.81 2.72
C GLU A 82 14.38 -0.28 3.91
N GLY A 83 13.06 -0.49 3.91
CA GLY A 83 12.15 -0.02 4.97
C GLY A 83 11.63 1.40 4.76
N ASN A 84 11.81 1.99 3.59
CA ASN A 84 11.22 3.28 3.26
C ASN A 84 9.76 3.12 2.81
N LEU A 85 8.92 4.10 3.13
CA LEU A 85 7.54 4.11 2.65
C LEU A 85 7.53 4.23 1.13
N ASN A 86 7.05 3.19 0.43
CA ASN A 86 6.98 3.17 -1.04
C ASN A 86 5.55 3.31 -1.57
N PHE A 87 4.55 3.10 -0.71
CA PHE A 87 3.13 3.23 -1.08
C PHE A 87 2.24 3.27 0.16
N TYR A 88 1.00 3.67 0.00
CA TYR A 88 -0.09 3.38 0.93
C TYR A 88 -1.43 3.40 0.22
N THR A 89 -2.40 2.69 0.78
CA THR A 89 -3.78 2.68 0.28
C THR A 89 -4.77 2.75 1.43
N GLY A 90 -5.88 3.45 1.22
CA GLY A 90 -6.94 3.63 2.21
C GLY A 90 -8.22 2.95 1.80
N ARG A 91 -8.62 1.86 2.49
CA ARG A 91 -9.89 1.16 2.26
C ARG A 91 -11.04 1.85 2.96
N ASP A 92 -12.08 2.20 2.21
CA ASP A 92 -13.34 2.69 2.74
C ASP A 92 -14.05 1.64 3.61
N ILE A 93 -14.59 2.06 4.76
CA ILE A 93 -15.29 1.19 5.70
C ILE A 93 -16.82 1.21 5.53
N ASP A 94 -17.36 2.26 4.92
CA ASP A 94 -18.80 2.46 4.77
C ASP A 94 -19.37 1.69 3.57
N GLY A 95 -18.56 1.46 2.55
CA GLY A 95 -18.91 0.68 1.35
C GLY A 95 -19.61 1.48 0.25
N ASP A 96 -19.94 2.74 0.50
CA ASP A 96 -20.67 3.65 -0.39
C ASP A 96 -19.78 4.71 -1.05
N ARG A 97 -18.52 4.83 -0.63
CA ARG A 97 -17.59 5.82 -1.17
C ARG A 97 -16.81 5.29 -2.36
N PHE A 98 -16.73 6.13 -3.37
CA PHE A 98 -15.85 5.88 -4.52
C PHE A 98 -14.63 6.81 -4.48
N PRO A 99 -13.42 6.31 -4.76
CA PRO A 99 -13.09 4.90 -4.98
C PRO A 99 -13.10 4.08 -3.68
N LYS A 100 -13.40 2.79 -3.79
CA LYS A 100 -13.35 1.80 -2.69
C LYS A 100 -11.98 1.79 -2.00
N TYR A 101 -10.92 1.89 -2.78
CA TYR A 101 -9.54 2.08 -2.32
C TYR A 101 -9.00 3.42 -2.83
N LEU A 102 -8.55 4.27 -1.93
CA LEU A 102 -7.86 5.52 -2.25
C LEU A 102 -6.35 5.29 -2.11
N ASN A 103 -5.63 5.42 -3.20
CA ASN A 103 -4.20 5.12 -3.27
C ASN A 103 -3.36 6.40 -3.14
N ALA A 104 -2.12 6.25 -2.67
CA ALA A 104 -1.08 7.25 -2.85
C ALA A 104 -0.89 7.58 -4.33
N SER A 105 -0.45 8.81 -4.64
CA SER A 105 -0.21 9.27 -6.01
C SER A 105 1.11 8.72 -6.55
N VAL A 106 1.19 7.40 -6.67
CA VAL A 106 2.36 6.66 -7.16
C VAL A 106 1.89 5.62 -8.17
N ASP A 107 2.68 5.39 -9.21
CA ASP A 107 2.42 4.32 -10.15
C ASP A 107 2.66 2.95 -9.48
N LYS A 108 1.60 2.17 -9.32
CA LYS A 108 1.66 0.82 -8.74
C LYS A 108 2.63 -0.13 -9.46
N LYS A 109 2.94 0.15 -10.73
CA LYS A 109 3.91 -0.65 -11.48
C LYS A 109 5.34 -0.44 -11.00
N GLN A 110 5.63 0.68 -10.36
CA GLN A 110 6.97 1.08 -9.92
C GLN A 110 7.31 0.64 -8.49
N MET A 111 6.45 -0.15 -7.86
CA MET A 111 6.67 -0.61 -6.49
C MET A 111 6.22 -2.06 -6.28
N VAL A 112 6.73 -2.67 -5.21
CA VAL A 112 6.26 -3.95 -4.68
C VAL A 112 5.61 -3.69 -3.32
N PHE A 113 4.38 -4.17 -3.12
CA PHE A 113 3.67 -3.95 -1.87
C PHE A 113 4.29 -4.77 -0.74
N ASN A 114 4.70 -4.12 0.36
CA ASN A 114 5.36 -4.73 1.52
C ASN A 114 6.59 -5.57 1.15
N GLU A 115 7.42 -5.08 0.26
CA GLU A 115 8.65 -5.76 -0.17
C GLU A 115 9.58 -6.09 1.00
N LEU A 116 9.58 -5.26 2.04
CA LEU A 116 10.37 -5.45 3.27
C LEU A 116 10.23 -6.87 3.88
N PHE A 117 9.09 -7.53 3.66
CA PHE A 117 8.78 -8.82 4.25
C PHE A 117 8.93 -9.99 3.26
N ILE A 118 9.37 -9.73 2.02
CA ILE A 118 9.46 -10.76 0.99
C ILE A 118 10.83 -11.46 1.04
N ASP A 119 10.80 -12.78 1.15
CA ASP A 119 11.94 -13.64 0.85
C ASP A 119 11.83 -14.11 -0.61
N TRP A 120 12.65 -13.53 -1.48
CA TRP A 120 12.65 -13.84 -2.91
C TRP A 120 13.15 -15.24 -3.25
N THR A 121 13.77 -15.95 -2.29
CA THR A 121 14.29 -17.32 -2.47
C THR A 121 13.25 -18.40 -2.19
N GLU A 122 12.14 -18.04 -1.55
CA GLU A 122 11.04 -18.93 -1.17
C GLU A 122 9.81 -18.70 -2.05
N GLU A 123 8.83 -19.62 -2.02
CA GLU A 123 7.57 -19.46 -2.74
C GLU A 123 6.83 -18.20 -2.28
N LEU A 124 6.54 -17.29 -3.21
CA LEU A 124 5.82 -16.04 -2.96
C LEU A 124 4.34 -16.18 -3.31
N THR A 125 3.47 -15.94 -2.35
CA THR A 125 2.02 -15.92 -2.56
C THR A 125 1.57 -14.55 -3.03
N LEU A 126 0.82 -14.51 -4.13
CA LEU A 126 0.20 -13.29 -4.67
C LEU A 126 -1.28 -13.29 -4.36
N VAL A 127 -1.76 -12.25 -3.68
CA VAL A 127 -3.18 -12.02 -3.36
C VAL A 127 -3.67 -10.71 -3.99
N GLU A 128 -5.00 -10.45 -3.97
CA GLU A 128 -5.53 -9.25 -4.62
C GLU A 128 -5.32 -7.98 -3.81
N GLY A 129 -5.55 -8.03 -2.52
CA GLY A 129 -5.61 -6.85 -1.69
C GLY A 129 -4.97 -6.96 -0.31
N PRO A 130 -4.84 -5.80 0.39
CA PRO A 130 -4.17 -5.76 1.68
C PRO A 130 -4.84 -6.61 2.78
N PHE A 131 -6.17 -6.79 2.73
CA PHE A 131 -6.86 -7.63 3.70
C PHE A 131 -6.55 -9.11 3.52
N ASP A 132 -6.42 -9.55 2.27
CA ASP A 132 -6.08 -10.93 1.93
C ASP A 132 -4.64 -11.21 2.31
N LEU A 133 -3.74 -10.23 2.04
CA LEU A 133 -2.34 -10.27 2.47
C LEU A 133 -2.19 -10.54 3.97
N VAL A 134 -2.96 -9.85 4.82
CA VAL A 134 -2.91 -10.03 6.28
C VAL A 134 -3.33 -11.43 6.72
N LYS A 135 -4.14 -12.12 5.92
CA LYS A 135 -4.63 -13.48 6.21
C LYS A 135 -3.83 -14.56 5.50
N CYS A 136 -2.88 -14.17 4.70
CA CYS A 136 -2.01 -15.08 3.98
C CYS A 136 -0.86 -15.61 4.84
N ASN A 137 0.03 -16.39 4.24
CA ASN A 137 1.29 -16.82 4.85
C ASN A 137 2.28 -15.64 4.99
N ASP A 138 3.42 -15.89 5.63
CA ASP A 138 4.40 -14.85 5.93
C ASP A 138 5.11 -14.32 4.66
N ASN A 139 5.26 -15.15 3.59
CA ASN A 139 5.89 -14.74 2.33
C ASN A 139 4.83 -14.45 1.26
N ALA A 140 4.24 -13.28 1.33
CA ALA A 140 3.17 -12.88 0.44
C ALA A 140 3.23 -11.38 0.09
N THR A 141 2.64 -11.02 -1.04
CA THR A 141 2.38 -9.63 -1.44
C THR A 141 1.03 -9.50 -2.14
N CYS A 142 0.50 -8.28 -2.27
CA CYS A 142 -0.75 -8.05 -2.96
C CYS A 142 -0.55 -7.26 -4.27
N LEU A 143 -1.39 -7.58 -5.26
CA LEU A 143 -1.38 -6.95 -6.57
C LEU A 143 -2.07 -5.57 -6.58
N LEU A 144 -2.83 -5.23 -5.53
CA LEU A 144 -3.73 -4.07 -5.49
C LEU A 144 -4.73 -4.07 -6.67
N GLY A 145 -5.20 -5.26 -7.02
CA GLY A 145 -6.08 -5.60 -8.14
C GLY A 145 -5.90 -7.06 -8.52
N SER A 146 -6.50 -7.49 -9.64
CA SER A 146 -6.48 -8.89 -10.11
C SER A 146 -5.49 -9.14 -11.26
N PHE A 147 -4.63 -8.18 -11.58
CA PHE A 147 -3.74 -8.28 -12.74
C PHE A 147 -2.29 -7.94 -12.38
N LEU A 148 -1.34 -8.79 -12.82
CA LEU A 148 0.09 -8.56 -12.73
C LEU A 148 0.64 -8.13 -14.11
N ALA A 149 1.00 -6.87 -14.23
CA ALA A 149 1.57 -6.32 -15.47
C ALA A 149 3.00 -6.83 -15.69
N ARG A 150 3.32 -7.23 -16.94
CA ARG A 150 4.67 -7.74 -17.28
C ARG A 150 5.78 -6.71 -17.16
N ASP A 151 5.43 -5.43 -17.21
CA ASP A 151 6.33 -4.28 -17.05
C ASP A 151 6.35 -3.74 -15.62
N SER A 152 5.70 -4.41 -14.66
CA SER A 152 5.74 -4.02 -13.26
C SER A 152 7.01 -4.47 -12.56
N LEU A 153 7.46 -3.69 -11.58
CA LEU A 153 8.63 -4.02 -10.76
C LEU A 153 8.48 -5.39 -10.08
N LEU A 154 7.27 -5.72 -9.58
CA LEU A 154 6.99 -7.02 -8.99
C LEU A 154 7.26 -8.15 -9.98
N PHE A 155 6.73 -8.05 -11.22
CA PHE A 155 6.96 -9.09 -12.23
C PHE A 155 8.45 -9.23 -12.58
N LEU A 156 9.15 -8.11 -12.75
CA LEU A 156 10.58 -8.11 -13.09
C LEU A 156 11.41 -8.76 -11.98
N LYS A 157 11.15 -8.45 -10.71
CA LYS A 157 11.83 -9.07 -9.57
C LYS A 157 11.56 -10.57 -9.44
N ILE A 158 10.30 -11.02 -9.67
CA ILE A 158 9.96 -12.44 -9.71
C ILE A 158 10.82 -13.18 -10.76
N ILE A 159 10.97 -12.62 -11.97
CA ILE A 159 11.77 -13.21 -13.03
C ILE A 159 13.26 -13.19 -12.68
N GLU A 160 13.78 -12.07 -12.17
CA GLU A 160 15.17 -11.90 -11.78
C GLU A 160 15.60 -12.93 -10.73
N HIS A 161 14.82 -13.08 -9.67
CA HIS A 161 15.08 -14.01 -8.58
C HIS A 161 14.65 -15.45 -8.88
N LYS A 162 13.88 -15.68 -9.97
CA LYS A 162 13.28 -16.98 -10.32
C LYS A 162 12.39 -17.51 -9.20
N THR A 163 11.70 -16.63 -8.51
CA THR A 163 10.86 -16.92 -7.35
C THR A 163 9.68 -17.79 -7.76
N PRO A 164 9.43 -18.95 -7.13
CA PRO A 164 8.22 -19.72 -7.32
C PRO A 164 6.99 -18.91 -6.86
N ILE A 165 5.86 -19.04 -7.58
CA ILE A 165 4.67 -18.24 -7.31
C ILE A 165 3.47 -19.12 -7.00
N LEU A 166 2.77 -18.81 -5.91
CA LEU A 166 1.44 -19.30 -5.60
C LEU A 166 0.42 -18.17 -5.83
N LEU A 167 -0.60 -18.42 -6.66
CA LEU A 167 -1.70 -17.48 -6.87
C LEU A 167 -2.86 -17.81 -5.94
N ALA A 168 -3.23 -16.86 -5.09
CA ALA A 168 -4.38 -16.94 -4.19
C ALA A 168 -5.31 -15.74 -4.43
N LEU A 169 -5.87 -15.70 -5.65
CA LEU A 169 -6.80 -14.67 -6.11
C LEU A 169 -8.24 -15.11 -5.88
N ASP A 170 -9.17 -14.15 -5.88
CA ASP A 170 -10.60 -14.44 -5.78
C ASP A 170 -11.07 -15.24 -7.01
N PRO A 171 -12.06 -16.15 -6.88
CA PRO A 171 -12.51 -17.01 -7.98
C PRO A 171 -13.09 -16.26 -9.17
N ASP A 172 -13.45 -15.00 -9.01
CA ASP A 172 -14.02 -14.10 -10.00
C ASP A 172 -13.01 -13.05 -10.53
N ALA A 173 -11.71 -13.25 -10.26
CA ALA A 173 -10.61 -12.36 -10.62
C ALA A 173 -10.22 -12.44 -12.11
#